data_a78e4605e76d2679530209d6c85c9161
#
_entry.id   a78e4605e76d2679530209d6c85c9161
#
_cell.length_a   1.000
_cell.length_b   1.000
_cell.length_c   1.000
_cell.angle_alpha   90.00
_cell.angle_beta   90.00
_cell.angle_gamma   90.00
#
_symmetry.space_group_name_H-M   'P 1'
#
loop_
_entity.id
_entity.type
_entity.pdbx_description
1 polymer ?
#
loop_
_entity_poly.entity_id
_entity_poly.type
_entity_poly.pdbx_seq_one_letter_code
_entity_poly.pdbx_strand_id
1 'polypeptide(L)'
;MTIETTVLDFKLSNTFEEYEAHMKSPEQQAMFNEMGVKTFYLGKSLDDPKRATVIFQGPVNVLYDIFMNPETKPIVEASGHIYEGTKITRWIC
;
A
#
# COMPACT_ATOMS: atom_id res chain seq x y z
N MET A 1 -9.89 -0.12 20.82
CA MET A 1 -9.88 0.32 19.42
C MET A 1 -9.58 -0.88 18.53
N THR A 2 -10.36 -1.02 17.48
CA THR A 2 -10.15 -2.11 16.53
C THR A 2 -9.11 -1.70 15.49
N ILE A 3 -8.13 -2.55 15.26
CA ILE A 3 -7.07 -2.31 14.27
C ILE A 3 -7.33 -3.22 13.08
N GLU A 4 -7.31 -2.63 11.90
CA GLU A 4 -7.39 -3.38 10.66
C GLU A 4 -5.98 -3.60 10.11
N THR A 5 -5.69 -4.85 9.73
CA THR A 5 -4.50 -5.19 8.96
C THR A 5 -4.94 -5.39 7.51
N THR A 6 -4.37 -4.61 6.62
CA THR A 6 -4.72 -4.65 5.19
C THR A 6 -3.52 -5.13 4.41
N VAL A 7 -3.70 -6.18 3.61
CA VAL A 7 -2.65 -6.75 2.77
C VAL A 7 -2.98 -6.43 1.32
N LEU A 8 -2.05 -5.79 0.64
CA LEU A 8 -2.15 -5.50 -0.80
C LEU A 8 -1.10 -6.33 -1.54
N ASP A 9 -1.54 -7.09 -2.54
CA ASP A 9 -0.68 -7.89 -3.41
C ASP A 9 -0.90 -7.38 -4.83
N PHE A 10 0.16 -6.89 -5.48
CA PHE A 10 0.01 -6.11 -6.71
C PHE A 10 1.25 -6.21 -7.60
N LYS A 11 1.10 -5.76 -8.84
CA LYS A 11 2.20 -5.66 -9.79
C LYS A 11 2.77 -4.25 -9.83
N LEU A 12 4.02 -4.15 -10.28
CA LEU A 12 4.74 -2.88 -10.37
C LEU A 12 4.98 -2.50 -11.83
N SER A 13 4.84 -1.20 -12.13
CA SER A 13 5.21 -0.64 -13.42
C SER A 13 6.68 -0.20 -13.45
N ASN A 14 7.26 -0.02 -12.27
CA ASN A 14 8.68 0.35 -12.10
C ASN A 14 9.43 -0.76 -11.37
N THR A 15 10.61 -0.45 -10.83
CA THR A 15 11.35 -1.40 -10.02
C THR A 15 10.85 -1.39 -8.59
N PHE A 16 11.06 -2.50 -7.87
CA PHE A 16 10.70 -2.54 -6.45
C PHE A 16 11.46 -1.48 -5.65
N GLU A 17 12.73 -1.25 -5.99
CA GLU A 17 13.56 -0.26 -5.31
C GLU A 17 13.00 1.15 -5.47
N GLU A 18 12.48 1.48 -6.63
CA GLU A 18 11.81 2.77 -6.88
C GLU A 18 10.52 2.89 -6.08
N TYR A 19 9.73 1.83 -6.06
CA TYR A 19 8.50 1.78 -5.27
C TYR A 19 8.80 1.94 -3.78
N GLU A 20 9.80 1.21 -3.28
CA GLU A 20 10.20 1.27 -1.88
C GLU A 20 10.66 2.67 -1.50
N ALA A 21 11.46 3.31 -2.36
CA ALA A 21 11.93 4.67 -2.11
C ALA A 21 10.77 5.66 -2.03
N HIS A 22 9.77 5.50 -2.91
CA HIS A 22 8.57 6.32 -2.88
C HIS A 22 7.81 6.14 -1.57
N MET A 23 7.62 4.89 -1.15
CA MET A 23 6.88 4.58 0.08
C MET A 23 7.58 5.08 1.33
N LYS A 24 8.91 5.16 1.30
CA LYS A 24 9.71 5.66 2.42
C LYS A 24 9.98 7.15 2.38
N SER A 25 9.46 7.86 1.37
CA SER A 25 9.66 9.31 1.26
C SER A 25 9.00 10.03 2.44
N PRO A 26 9.56 11.20 2.86
CA PRO A 26 8.99 11.96 3.97
C PRO A 26 7.54 12.36 3.75
N GLU A 27 7.17 12.71 2.53
CA GLU A 27 5.80 13.10 2.18
C GLU A 27 4.83 11.94 2.39
N GLN A 28 5.22 10.75 1.94
CA GLN A 28 4.39 9.56 2.06
C GLN A 28 4.24 9.15 3.52
N GLN A 29 5.33 9.20 4.28
CA GLN A 29 5.29 8.87 5.71
C GLN A 29 4.44 9.87 6.50
N ALA A 30 4.51 11.15 6.17
CA ALA A 30 3.70 12.16 6.82
C ALA A 30 2.21 11.91 6.57
N MET A 31 1.85 11.54 5.33
CA MET A 31 0.46 11.23 4.98
C MET A 31 -0.05 10.02 5.78
N PHE A 32 0.74 8.96 5.85
CA PHE A 32 0.35 7.77 6.61
C PHE A 32 0.22 8.07 8.11
N ASN A 33 1.12 8.89 8.65
CA ASN A 33 1.05 9.28 10.05
C ASN A 33 -0.24 10.05 10.36
N GLU A 34 -0.65 10.94 9.47
CA GLU A 34 -1.91 11.69 9.64
C GLU A 34 -3.12 10.77 9.62
N MET A 35 -3.07 9.72 8.82
CA MET A 35 -4.15 8.74 8.73
C MET A 35 -4.16 7.75 9.89
N GLY A 36 -3.10 7.74 10.70
CA GLY A 36 -2.93 6.72 11.73
C GLY A 36 -2.59 5.35 11.17
N VAL A 37 -2.05 5.32 9.96
CA VAL A 37 -1.70 4.07 9.27
C VAL A 37 -0.21 3.82 9.37
N LYS A 38 0.16 2.58 9.65
CA LYS A 38 1.55 2.15 9.78
C LYS A 38 1.84 1.07 8.75
N THR A 39 2.97 1.20 8.05
CA THR A 39 3.46 0.14 7.18
C THR A 39 4.12 -0.92 8.05
N PHE A 40 3.55 -2.10 8.05
CA PHE A 40 4.06 -3.21 8.84
C PHE A 40 5.09 -4.04 8.08
N TYR A 41 4.88 -4.22 6.78
CA TYR A 41 5.77 -5.01 5.94
C TYR A 41 5.68 -4.55 4.49
N LEU A 42 6.80 -4.58 3.81
CA LEU A 42 6.89 -4.30 2.38
C LEU A 42 7.91 -5.27 1.79
N GLY A 43 7.50 -6.04 0.79
CA GLY A 43 8.35 -7.05 0.20
C GLY A 43 8.15 -7.23 -1.29
N LYS A 44 9.23 -7.65 -1.96
CA LYS A 44 9.23 -8.02 -3.37
C LYS A 44 9.00 -9.53 -3.48
N SER A 45 8.24 -9.95 -4.50
CA SER A 45 8.05 -11.38 -4.75
C SER A 45 9.38 -12.04 -5.05
N LEU A 46 9.60 -13.20 -4.47
CA LEU A 46 10.80 -14.00 -4.76
C LEU A 46 10.81 -14.47 -6.22
N ASP A 47 9.65 -14.77 -6.75
CA ASP A 47 9.52 -15.39 -8.09
C ASP A 47 9.31 -14.36 -9.20
N ASP A 48 8.87 -13.14 -8.85
CA ASP A 48 8.54 -12.13 -9.86
C ASP A 48 9.00 -10.75 -9.36
N PRO A 49 10.08 -10.19 -9.94
CA PRO A 49 10.60 -8.90 -9.48
C PRO A 49 9.66 -7.71 -9.76
N LYS A 50 8.61 -7.92 -10.53
CA LYS A 50 7.59 -6.90 -10.82
C LYS A 50 6.33 -7.08 -9.95
N ARG A 51 6.42 -7.87 -8.91
CA ARG A 51 5.30 -8.10 -7.99
C ARG A 51 5.74 -7.81 -6.57
N ALA A 52 4.87 -7.14 -5.81
CA ALA A 52 5.16 -6.75 -4.44
C ALA A 52 3.95 -6.96 -3.55
N THR A 53 4.20 -6.99 -2.25
CA THR A 53 3.14 -6.99 -1.24
C THR A 53 3.47 -5.95 -0.19
N VAL A 54 2.43 -5.28 0.32
CA VAL A 54 2.57 -4.35 1.43
C VAL A 54 1.47 -4.65 2.45
N ILE A 55 1.85 -4.59 3.72
CA ILE A 55 0.92 -4.83 4.83
C ILE A 55 0.85 -3.56 5.66
N PHE A 56 -0.36 -3.03 5.81
CA PHE A 56 -0.62 -1.83 6.61
C PHE A 56 -1.45 -2.19 7.83
N GLN A 57 -1.29 -1.40 8.88
CA GLN A 57 -2.16 -1.46 10.07
C GLN A 57 -2.65 -0.06 10.40
N GLY A 58 -3.92 0.06 10.76
CA GLY A 58 -4.52 1.33 11.12
C GLY A 58 -5.97 1.18 11.53
N PRO A 59 -6.66 2.32 11.74
CA PRO A 59 -8.08 2.27 12.09
C PRO A 59 -8.90 1.58 10.99
N VAL A 60 -9.97 0.90 11.40
CA VAL A 60 -10.82 0.15 10.46
C VAL A 60 -11.36 1.08 9.36
N ASN A 61 -11.29 0.62 8.13
CA ASN A 61 -11.77 1.26 6.91
C ASN A 61 -10.95 2.46 6.41
N VAL A 62 -10.05 3.03 7.19
CA VAL A 62 -9.36 4.26 6.77
C VAL A 62 -8.56 4.05 5.49
N LEU A 63 -7.67 3.07 5.46
CA LEU A 63 -6.87 2.81 4.27
C LEU A 63 -7.73 2.28 3.13
N TYR A 64 -8.64 1.37 3.44
CA TYR A 64 -9.51 0.75 2.43
C TYR A 64 -10.34 1.80 1.69
N ASP A 65 -10.97 2.72 2.42
CA ASP A 65 -11.82 3.74 1.82
C ASP A 65 -11.01 4.68 0.92
N ILE A 66 -9.80 5.03 1.34
CA ILE A 66 -8.91 5.86 0.53
C ILE A 66 -8.47 5.10 -0.72
N PHE A 67 -8.05 3.86 -0.57
CA PHE A 67 -7.58 3.05 -1.70
C PHE A 67 -8.69 2.83 -2.73
N MET A 68 -9.93 2.61 -2.28
CA MET A 68 -11.06 2.36 -3.18
C MET A 68 -11.66 3.62 -3.79
N ASN A 69 -11.25 4.81 -3.33
CA ASN A 69 -11.71 6.05 -3.92
C ASN A 69 -11.07 6.23 -5.31
N PRO A 70 -11.88 6.39 -6.38
CA PRO A 70 -11.32 6.54 -7.74
C PRO A 70 -10.34 7.70 -7.89
N GLU A 71 -10.48 8.74 -7.08
CA GLU A 71 -9.57 9.90 -7.11
C GLU A 71 -8.17 9.54 -6.62
N THR A 72 -8.03 8.47 -5.86
CA THR A 72 -6.75 8.01 -5.33
C THR A 72 -5.94 7.22 -6.36
N LYS A 73 -6.61 6.67 -7.38
CA LYS A 73 -5.95 5.80 -8.36
C LYS A 73 -4.70 6.44 -8.99
N PRO A 74 -4.73 7.70 -9.49
CA PRO A 74 -3.52 8.30 -10.06
C PRO A 74 -2.40 8.43 -9.04
N ILE A 75 -2.73 8.70 -7.78
CA ILE A 75 -1.74 8.83 -6.71
C ILE A 75 -1.08 7.48 -6.43
N VAL A 76 -1.87 6.42 -6.37
CA VAL A 76 -1.36 5.07 -6.17
C VAL A 76 -0.46 4.67 -7.34
N GLU A 77 -0.89 4.93 -8.57
CA GLU A 77 -0.12 4.54 -9.76
C GLU A 77 1.16 5.34 -9.92
N ALA A 78 1.21 6.56 -9.38
CA ALA A 78 2.43 7.37 -9.40
C ALA A 78 3.58 6.72 -8.63
N SER A 79 3.29 5.85 -7.68
CA SER A 79 4.33 5.13 -6.92
C SER A 79 4.90 3.93 -7.70
N GLY A 80 4.25 3.54 -8.79
CA GLY A 80 4.60 2.33 -9.54
C GLY A 80 3.66 1.16 -9.26
N HIS A 81 2.73 1.32 -8.33
CA HIS A 81 1.72 0.30 -8.02
C HIS A 81 0.69 0.27 -9.15
N ILE A 82 0.59 -0.86 -9.86
CA ILE A 82 -0.45 -1.04 -10.86
C ILE A 82 -1.75 -1.34 -10.13
N TYR A 83 -2.68 -0.39 -10.19
CA TYR A 83 -3.93 -0.45 -9.44
C TYR A 83 -4.77 -1.67 -9.84
N GLU A 84 -4.88 -1.92 -11.13
CA GLU A 84 -5.70 -3.03 -11.63
C GLU A 84 -5.06 -4.37 -11.29
N GLY A 85 -5.90 -5.31 -10.89
CA GLY A 85 -5.44 -6.64 -10.49
C GLY A 85 -4.87 -6.71 -9.09
N THR A 86 -4.91 -5.60 -8.33
CA THR A 86 -4.50 -5.61 -6.93
C THR A 86 -5.44 -6.49 -6.11
N LYS A 87 -4.85 -7.41 -5.36
CA LYS A 87 -5.60 -8.24 -4.41
C LYS A 87 -5.53 -7.61 -3.04
N ILE A 88 -6.69 -7.40 -2.44
CA ILE A 88 -6.79 -6.80 -1.11
C ILE A 88 -7.39 -7.84 -0.17
N THR A 89 -6.72 -8.10 0.94
CA THR A 89 -7.29 -8.88 2.02
C THR A 89 -7.28 -8.03 3.29
N ARG A 90 -8.33 -8.17 4.09
CA ARG A 90 -8.56 -7.31 5.25
C ARG A 90 -8.76 -8.19 6.49
N TRP A 91 -8.07 -7.85 7.56
CA TRP A 91 -8.06 -8.64 8.79
C TRP A 91 -8.24 -7.72 9.98
N ILE A 92 -8.96 -8.19 11.01
CA ILE A 92 -9.10 -7.46 12.27
C ILE A 92 -8.71 -8.38 13.42
N CYS A 93 -8.23 -7.78 14.48
CA CYS A 93 -7.91 -8.52 15.71
C CYS A 93 -8.38 -7.80 16.97
#